data_97cb2740b5ec7d3e7776fd65fbc59ed7
#
_entry.id   97cb2740b5ec7d3e7776fd65fbc59ed7
#
_cell.length_a   1.000
_cell.length_b   1.000
_cell.length_c   1.000
_cell.angle_alpha   90.00
_cell.angle_beta   90.00
_cell.angle_gamma   90.00
#
_symmetry.space_group_name_H-M   'P 1'
#
loop_
_entity.id
_entity.type
_entity.pdbx_description
1 polymer ?
#
loop_
_entity_poly.entity_id
_entity_poly.type
_entity_poly.pdbx_seq_one_letter_code
_entity_poly.pdbx_strand_id
1 'polypeptide(L)'
;MRLLITTLLLTCLGSTIATAEDSTATDIIKTQTPAGHFYSAQLSLDQGFPFSDMVETNGGLIFISGLVGTDETGELVAGGLEAETHAIFRQMNTYLVHLGLGFDDVVKCLVMIDDIAQWGAFNGIYTQYFSPPYPARSAMGADGLALGASLELECIAARP
;
A
#
# COMPACT_ATOMS: atom_id res chain seq x y z
N MET A 1 43.01 45.93 46.60
CA MET A 1 42.50 44.65 46.95
C MET A 1 41.36 44.35 45.94
N ARG A 2 41.67 43.63 44.82
CA ARG A 2 40.74 43.38 43.72
C ARG A 2 40.12 41.98 43.91
N LEU A 3 38.79 41.94 44.02
CA LEU A 3 38.06 40.75 44.18
C LEU A 3 37.73 40.15 42.76
N LEU A 4 38.29 39.00 42.49
CA LEU A 4 37.97 38.20 41.25
C LEU A 4 36.70 37.41 41.51
N ILE A 5 35.64 37.71 40.74
CA ILE A 5 34.41 36.92 40.68
C ILE A 5 34.59 35.92 39.56
N THR A 6 34.71 34.65 39.91
CA THR A 6 34.76 33.53 38.95
C THR A 6 33.35 33.13 38.61
N THR A 7 32.92 33.39 37.38
CA THR A 7 31.62 32.94 36.87
C THR A 7 31.73 31.50 36.39
N LEU A 8 31.00 30.60 37.06
CA LEU A 8 30.89 29.18 36.69
C LEU A 8 29.84 29.04 35.61
N LEU A 9 30.27 28.73 34.38
CA LEU A 9 29.37 28.37 33.28
C LEU A 9 28.90 26.91 33.48
N LEU A 10 27.62 26.73 33.79
CA LEU A 10 26.96 25.43 33.84
C LEU A 10 26.50 25.08 32.44
N THR A 11 27.22 24.20 31.73
CA THR A 11 26.80 23.65 30.43
C THR A 11 25.75 22.57 30.67
N CYS A 12 24.47 22.88 30.39
CA CYS A 12 23.42 21.88 30.28
C CYS A 12 23.68 21.05 29.02
N LEU A 13 24.12 19.79 29.17
CA LEU A 13 24.00 18.78 28.12
C LEU A 13 22.52 18.40 27.99
N GLY A 14 21.86 18.96 26.98
CA GLY A 14 20.55 18.50 26.56
C GLY A 14 20.68 17.12 25.89
N SER A 15 20.33 16.07 26.60
CA SER A 15 20.11 14.76 26.01
C SER A 15 18.86 14.85 25.12
N THR A 16 19.04 14.95 23.83
CA THR A 16 17.95 14.68 22.87
C THR A 16 17.62 13.20 22.93
N ILE A 17 16.50 12.88 23.57
CA ILE A 17 15.87 11.57 23.43
C ILE A 17 15.32 11.54 22.00
N ALA A 18 16.01 10.81 21.13
CA ALA A 18 15.43 10.43 19.85
C ALA A 18 14.27 9.50 20.17
N THR A 19 13.05 10.00 20.03
CA THR A 19 11.86 9.14 19.94
C THR A 19 12.04 8.30 18.69
N ALA A 20 12.16 6.98 18.85
CA ALA A 20 11.99 6.06 17.74
C ALA A 20 10.56 6.29 17.20
N GLU A 21 10.45 6.96 16.05
CA GLU A 21 9.22 6.97 15.27
C GLU A 21 8.96 5.53 14.89
N ASP A 22 7.77 5.05 15.26
CA ASP A 22 7.23 3.75 14.90
C ASP A 22 7.11 3.71 13.36
N SER A 23 8.14 3.17 12.72
CA SER A 23 8.25 3.04 11.26
C SER A 23 7.39 1.85 10.81
N THR A 24 6.06 1.97 10.90
CA THR A 24 5.11 1.03 10.28
C THR A 24 4.50 1.58 8.98
N ALA A 25 4.95 2.73 8.50
CA ALA A 25 4.62 3.19 7.16
C ALA A 25 5.54 2.45 6.16
N THR A 26 4.95 1.71 5.25
CA THR A 26 5.67 1.17 4.09
C THR A 26 6.32 2.34 3.35
N ASP A 27 7.64 2.43 3.37
CA ASP A 27 8.38 3.45 2.64
C ASP A 27 8.09 3.27 1.14
N ILE A 28 7.48 4.29 0.53
CA ILE A 28 7.13 4.29 -0.90
C ILE A 28 8.03 5.28 -1.62
N ILE A 29 8.84 4.77 -2.53
CA ILE A 29 9.80 5.52 -3.32
C ILE A 29 9.13 6.00 -4.60
N LYS A 30 9.22 7.31 -4.85
CA LYS A 30 8.67 7.96 -6.04
C LYS A 30 9.76 8.22 -7.08
N THR A 31 9.55 7.78 -8.31
CA THR A 31 10.38 8.09 -9.48
C THR A 31 9.55 8.84 -10.52
N GLN A 32 10.06 9.93 -11.07
CA GLN A 32 9.40 10.70 -12.12
C GLN A 32 9.98 10.38 -13.49
N THR A 33 9.10 10.23 -14.48
CA THR A 33 9.44 10.06 -15.91
C THR A 33 8.55 10.98 -16.76
N PRO A 34 8.81 11.12 -18.07
CA PRO A 34 7.90 11.84 -18.98
C PRO A 34 6.47 11.25 -19.02
N ALA A 35 6.29 9.97 -18.72
CA ALA A 35 4.98 9.31 -18.72
C ALA A 35 4.16 9.60 -17.45
N GLY A 36 4.81 9.98 -16.34
CA GLY A 36 4.17 10.22 -15.05
C GLY A 36 5.06 9.87 -13.87
N HIS A 37 4.43 9.56 -12.76
CA HIS A 37 5.09 9.18 -11.51
C HIS A 37 4.94 7.67 -11.26
N PHE A 38 6.04 7.02 -10.93
CA PHE A 38 6.14 5.60 -10.61
C PHE A 38 6.45 5.47 -9.12
N TYR A 39 5.72 4.62 -8.43
CA TYR A 39 5.85 4.42 -6.99
C TYR A 39 6.15 2.95 -6.70
N SER A 40 7.17 2.70 -5.90
CA SER A 40 7.55 1.35 -5.48
C SER A 40 7.73 1.31 -3.97
N ALA A 41 7.12 0.34 -3.32
CA ALA A 41 7.37 0.06 -1.92
C ALA A 41 8.82 -0.40 -1.73
N GLN A 42 9.43 -0.05 -0.60
CA GLN A 42 10.82 -0.46 -0.33
C GLN A 42 10.97 -1.98 -0.39
N LEU A 43 9.99 -2.73 0.12
CA LEU A 43 9.98 -4.20 0.04
C LEU A 43 10.05 -4.71 -1.41
N SER A 44 9.27 -4.12 -2.33
CA SER A 44 9.27 -4.49 -3.75
C SER A 44 10.64 -4.24 -4.40
N LEU A 45 11.31 -3.14 -4.03
CA LEU A 45 12.67 -2.82 -4.49
C LEU A 45 13.71 -3.80 -3.94
N ASP A 46 13.64 -4.12 -2.65
CA ASP A 46 14.58 -5.05 -1.99
C ASP A 46 14.47 -6.47 -2.53
N GLN A 47 13.26 -6.87 -2.94
CA GLN A 47 13.01 -8.17 -3.59
C GLN A 47 13.33 -8.16 -5.09
N GLY A 48 13.63 -6.98 -5.66
CA GLY A 48 14.00 -6.84 -7.07
C GLY A 48 12.85 -7.12 -8.04
N PHE A 49 11.61 -6.81 -7.66
CA PHE A 49 10.46 -7.00 -8.54
C PHE A 49 10.57 -6.12 -9.79
N PRO A 50 10.29 -6.65 -11.00
CA PRO A 50 10.44 -5.93 -12.26
C PRO A 50 9.21 -5.08 -12.60
N PHE A 51 8.53 -4.50 -11.60
CA PHE A 51 7.35 -3.65 -11.75
C PHE A 51 7.32 -2.56 -10.67
N SER A 52 6.50 -1.53 -10.89
CA SER A 52 6.17 -0.54 -9.86
C SER A 52 4.84 -0.92 -9.20
N ASP A 53 4.71 -0.65 -7.92
CA ASP A 53 3.46 -0.94 -7.20
C ASP A 53 2.31 -0.04 -7.67
N MET A 54 2.63 1.21 -8.03
CA MET A 54 1.65 2.13 -8.61
C MET A 54 2.29 2.99 -9.70
N VAL A 55 1.47 3.39 -10.67
CA VAL A 55 1.84 4.38 -11.69
C VAL A 55 0.76 5.45 -11.80
N GLU A 56 1.11 6.71 -11.53
CA GLU A 56 0.25 7.86 -11.76
C GLU A 56 0.60 8.51 -13.09
N THR A 57 -0.33 8.54 -14.03
CA THR A 57 -0.16 9.21 -15.31
C THR A 57 -0.29 10.71 -15.18
N ASN A 58 0.24 11.47 -16.17
CA ASN A 58 0.06 12.93 -16.25
C ASN A 58 -1.43 13.34 -16.36
N GLY A 59 -2.32 12.43 -16.73
CA GLY A 59 -3.77 12.63 -16.80
C GLY A 59 -4.52 12.33 -15.53
N GLY A 60 -3.83 11.97 -14.43
CA GLY A 60 -4.44 11.73 -13.12
C GLY A 60 -5.04 10.33 -12.94
N LEU A 61 -4.80 9.39 -13.86
CA LEU A 61 -5.12 7.98 -13.62
C LEU A 61 -3.99 7.32 -12.83
N ILE A 62 -4.36 6.55 -11.82
CA ILE A 62 -3.44 5.78 -11.00
C ILE A 62 -3.72 4.29 -11.25
N PHE A 63 -2.74 3.60 -11.79
CA PHE A 63 -2.73 2.15 -11.95
C PHE A 63 -2.08 1.54 -10.72
N ILE A 64 -2.79 0.67 -10.02
CA ILE A 64 -2.27 -0.12 -8.89
C ILE A 64 -2.04 -1.52 -9.44
N SER A 65 -0.83 -2.02 -9.31
CA SER A 65 -0.45 -3.37 -9.75
C SER A 65 -1.25 -4.45 -9.04
N GLY A 66 -1.26 -5.67 -9.58
CA GLY A 66 -1.90 -6.82 -8.95
C GLY A 66 -1.38 -7.02 -7.53
N LEU A 67 -2.29 -7.02 -6.56
CA LEU A 67 -2.01 -7.25 -5.15
C LEU A 67 -2.45 -8.65 -4.76
N VAL A 68 -1.57 -9.40 -4.13
CA VAL A 68 -1.87 -10.64 -3.41
C VAL A 68 -1.83 -10.39 -1.91
N GLY A 69 -2.52 -11.22 -1.14
CA GLY A 69 -2.71 -11.03 0.30
C GLY A 69 -1.47 -11.34 1.13
N THR A 70 -0.46 -10.47 1.11
CA THR A 70 0.77 -10.64 1.88
C THR A 70 0.79 -9.80 3.15
N ASP A 71 1.66 -10.18 4.08
CA ASP A 71 2.05 -9.40 5.24
C ASP A 71 3.21 -8.42 4.92
N GLU A 72 3.73 -7.75 5.94
CA GLU A 72 4.80 -6.75 5.84
C GLU A 72 6.16 -7.35 5.41
N THR A 73 6.32 -8.66 5.49
CA THR A 73 7.52 -9.39 5.03
C THR A 73 7.41 -9.87 3.59
N GLY A 74 6.22 -9.76 2.97
CA GLY A 74 5.93 -10.24 1.63
C GLY A 74 5.47 -11.70 1.60
N GLU A 75 5.26 -12.34 2.77
CA GLU A 75 4.74 -13.69 2.86
C GLU A 75 3.21 -13.70 2.80
N LEU A 76 2.63 -14.70 2.12
CA LEU A 76 1.17 -14.84 2.01
C LEU A 76 0.55 -15.05 3.41
N VAL A 77 -0.49 -14.26 3.73
CA VAL A 77 -1.18 -14.39 5.02
C VAL A 77 -1.93 -15.72 5.10
N ALA A 78 -1.91 -16.36 6.27
CA ALA A 78 -2.69 -17.58 6.49
C ALA A 78 -4.18 -17.27 6.63
N GLY A 79 -5.05 -18.16 6.13
CA GLY A 79 -6.50 -18.06 6.27
C GLY A 79 -7.26 -18.02 4.94
N GLY A 80 -6.57 -18.16 3.81
CA GLY A 80 -7.18 -18.27 2.49
C GLY A 80 -7.88 -16.98 2.04
N LEU A 81 -8.87 -17.11 1.16
CA LEU A 81 -9.52 -15.99 0.47
C LEU A 81 -9.92 -14.84 1.40
N GLU A 82 -10.51 -15.13 2.57
CA GLU A 82 -11.00 -14.08 3.48
C GLU A 82 -9.83 -13.24 4.03
N ALA A 83 -8.84 -13.90 4.61
CA ALA A 83 -7.69 -13.22 5.20
C ALA A 83 -6.87 -12.48 4.13
N GLU A 84 -6.66 -13.12 2.97
CA GLU A 84 -5.94 -12.54 1.83
C GLU A 84 -6.67 -11.32 1.28
N THR A 85 -8.01 -11.38 1.13
CA THR A 85 -8.81 -10.23 0.66
C THR A 85 -8.66 -9.03 1.59
N HIS A 86 -8.72 -9.24 2.90
CA HIS A 86 -8.52 -8.17 3.87
C HIS A 86 -7.08 -7.62 3.83
N ALA A 87 -6.07 -8.46 3.61
CA ALA A 87 -4.68 -8.02 3.47
C ALA A 87 -4.50 -7.16 2.21
N ILE A 88 -5.06 -7.57 1.07
CA ILE A 88 -5.05 -6.80 -0.18
C ILE A 88 -5.67 -5.42 0.02
N PHE A 89 -6.84 -5.31 0.66
CA PHE A 89 -7.47 -4.00 0.88
C PHE A 89 -6.70 -3.14 1.87
N ARG A 90 -5.99 -3.70 2.85
CA ARG A 90 -5.08 -2.93 3.71
C ARG A 90 -3.90 -2.37 2.92
N GLN A 91 -3.27 -3.17 2.05
CA GLN A 91 -2.19 -2.72 1.18
C GLN A 91 -2.67 -1.62 0.23
N MET A 92 -3.82 -1.83 -0.44
CA MET A 92 -4.43 -0.84 -1.33
C MET A 92 -4.73 0.46 -0.59
N ASN A 93 -5.28 0.40 0.62
CA ASN A 93 -5.51 1.59 1.44
C ASN A 93 -4.23 2.36 1.73
N THR A 94 -3.13 1.67 2.06
CA THR A 94 -1.81 2.28 2.28
C THR A 94 -1.37 3.05 1.03
N TYR A 95 -1.52 2.48 -0.15
CA TYR A 95 -1.15 3.10 -1.42
C TYR A 95 -2.03 4.31 -1.75
N LEU A 96 -3.35 4.18 -1.62
CA LEU A 96 -4.29 5.27 -1.86
C LEU A 96 -4.03 6.44 -0.91
N VAL A 97 -3.89 6.18 0.38
CA VAL A 97 -3.61 7.21 1.41
C VAL A 97 -2.27 7.92 1.14
N HIS A 98 -1.22 7.19 0.72
CA HIS A 98 0.06 7.79 0.32
C HIS A 98 -0.12 8.84 -0.79
N LEU A 99 -1.07 8.61 -1.70
CA LEU A 99 -1.40 9.52 -2.81
C LEU A 99 -2.45 10.59 -2.43
N GLY A 100 -2.95 10.58 -1.19
CA GLY A 100 -4.03 11.46 -0.74
C GLY A 100 -5.40 11.10 -1.33
N LEU A 101 -5.61 9.80 -1.62
CA LEU A 101 -6.83 9.23 -2.19
C LEU A 101 -7.48 8.25 -1.21
N GLY A 102 -8.68 7.78 -1.56
CA GLY A 102 -9.41 6.75 -0.85
C GLY A 102 -10.08 5.75 -1.79
N PHE A 103 -10.82 4.80 -1.22
CA PHE A 103 -11.56 3.82 -2.01
C PHE A 103 -12.61 4.45 -2.93
N ASP A 104 -13.14 5.63 -2.59
CA ASP A 104 -14.11 6.36 -3.41
C ASP A 104 -13.49 6.91 -4.72
N ASP A 105 -12.16 7.00 -4.80
CA ASP A 105 -11.44 7.42 -6.00
C ASP A 105 -11.13 6.26 -6.95
N VAL A 106 -11.39 5.01 -6.53
CA VAL A 106 -11.20 3.81 -7.36
C VAL A 106 -12.31 3.72 -8.39
N VAL A 107 -11.96 3.64 -9.68
CA VAL A 107 -12.92 3.63 -10.78
C VAL A 107 -13.06 2.29 -11.47
N LYS A 108 -12.08 1.40 -11.36
CA LYS A 108 -12.08 0.08 -11.99
C LYS A 108 -11.25 -0.91 -11.19
N CYS A 109 -11.72 -2.17 -11.10
CA CYS A 109 -10.92 -3.29 -10.62
C CYS A 109 -11.04 -4.51 -11.54
N LEU A 110 -9.97 -5.31 -11.59
CA LEU A 110 -9.93 -6.66 -12.12
C LEU A 110 -9.66 -7.62 -10.95
N VAL A 111 -10.49 -8.65 -10.84
CA VAL A 111 -10.41 -9.66 -9.78
C VAL A 111 -10.05 -11.00 -10.40
N MET A 112 -8.98 -11.60 -9.93
CA MET A 112 -8.55 -12.94 -10.31
C MET A 112 -8.66 -13.84 -9.09
N ILE A 113 -9.44 -14.90 -9.18
CA ILE A 113 -9.72 -15.84 -8.07
C ILE A 113 -9.28 -17.23 -8.51
N ASP A 114 -8.48 -17.90 -7.68
CA ASP A 114 -8.04 -19.27 -7.97
C ASP A 114 -9.23 -20.24 -8.03
N ASP A 115 -10.12 -20.19 -7.03
CA ASP A 115 -11.39 -20.93 -7.04
C ASP A 115 -12.59 -19.98 -7.25
N ILE A 116 -13.11 -19.90 -8.47
CA ILE A 116 -14.23 -19.02 -8.82
C ILE A 116 -15.53 -19.35 -8.06
N ALA A 117 -15.66 -20.54 -7.47
CA ALA A 117 -16.80 -20.88 -6.62
C ALA A 117 -16.86 -20.02 -5.35
N GLN A 118 -15.74 -19.42 -4.92
CA GLN A 118 -15.64 -18.51 -3.79
C GLN A 118 -16.05 -17.05 -4.10
N TRP A 119 -16.51 -16.77 -5.32
CA TRP A 119 -16.95 -15.45 -5.77
C TRP A 119 -17.93 -14.76 -4.83
N GLY A 120 -18.89 -15.51 -4.27
CA GLY A 120 -19.87 -14.98 -3.32
C GLY A 120 -19.24 -14.53 -2.01
N ALA A 121 -18.27 -15.28 -1.49
CA ALA A 121 -17.52 -14.92 -0.29
C ALA A 121 -16.69 -13.63 -0.50
N PHE A 122 -15.96 -13.55 -1.60
CA PHE A 122 -15.24 -12.33 -1.98
C PHE A 122 -16.15 -11.11 -2.05
N ASN A 123 -17.33 -11.22 -2.70
CA ASN A 123 -18.26 -10.09 -2.80
C ASN A 123 -18.75 -9.60 -1.43
N GLY A 124 -18.94 -10.49 -0.45
CA GLY A 124 -19.33 -10.12 0.91
C GLY A 124 -18.26 -9.30 1.63
N ILE A 125 -16.99 -9.52 1.30
CA ILE A 125 -15.86 -8.72 1.84
C ILE A 125 -15.70 -7.43 1.06
N TYR A 126 -15.76 -7.49 -0.27
CA TYR A 126 -15.62 -6.32 -1.16
C TYR A 126 -16.55 -5.18 -0.78
N THR A 127 -17.80 -5.48 -0.44
CA THR A 127 -18.80 -4.48 -0.03
C THR A 127 -18.56 -3.88 1.36
N GLN A 128 -17.57 -4.33 2.10
CA GLN A 128 -17.13 -3.68 3.35
C GLN A 128 -16.16 -2.52 3.09
N TYR A 129 -15.51 -2.51 1.93
CA TYR A 129 -14.53 -1.49 1.53
C TYR A 129 -15.05 -0.51 0.50
N PHE A 130 -15.96 -0.94 -0.38
CA PHE A 130 -16.56 -0.10 -1.41
C PHE A 130 -18.04 0.13 -1.15
N SER A 131 -18.48 1.38 -1.33
CA SER A 131 -19.89 1.81 -1.26
C SER A 131 -20.42 2.19 -2.64
N PRO A 132 -21.73 2.15 -2.87
CA PRO A 132 -22.32 2.67 -4.11
C PRO A 132 -22.07 4.19 -4.29
N PRO A 133 -21.76 4.64 -5.52
CA PRO A 133 -21.62 3.85 -6.75
C PRO A 133 -20.33 3.03 -6.75
N TYR A 134 -20.45 1.74 -7.08
CA TYR A 134 -19.28 0.85 -7.10
C TYR A 134 -18.38 1.10 -8.31
N PRO A 135 -17.06 0.84 -8.22
CA PRO A 135 -16.16 0.83 -9.36
C PRO A 135 -16.62 -0.15 -10.43
N ALA A 136 -16.33 0.14 -11.70
CA ALA A 136 -16.48 -0.87 -12.76
C ALA A 136 -15.59 -2.07 -12.43
N ARG A 137 -16.09 -3.31 -12.65
CA ARG A 137 -15.35 -4.50 -12.25
C ARG A 137 -15.45 -5.62 -13.30
N SER A 138 -14.34 -6.33 -13.48
CA SER A 138 -14.29 -7.62 -14.17
C SER A 138 -13.77 -8.69 -13.20
N ALA A 139 -14.12 -9.95 -13.43
CA ALA A 139 -13.62 -11.06 -12.64
C ALA A 139 -13.40 -12.28 -13.51
N MET A 140 -12.42 -13.10 -13.14
CA MET A 140 -12.14 -14.37 -13.78
C MET A 140 -11.63 -15.39 -12.76
N GLY A 141 -11.85 -16.67 -13.04
CA GLY A 141 -11.10 -17.75 -12.43
C GLY A 141 -9.70 -17.82 -13.04
N ALA A 142 -8.67 -17.99 -12.21
CA ALA A 142 -7.29 -18.18 -12.62
C ALA A 142 -6.88 -19.64 -12.40
N ASP A 143 -5.93 -20.13 -13.18
CA ASP A 143 -5.30 -21.44 -12.97
C ASP A 143 -3.98 -21.24 -12.22
N GLY A 144 -4.09 -20.91 -10.91
CA GLY A 144 -2.99 -20.53 -10.04
C GLY A 144 -2.64 -19.05 -10.10
N LEU A 145 -2.25 -18.52 -8.94
CA LEU A 145 -1.82 -17.14 -8.74
C LEU A 145 -0.43 -17.12 -8.08
N ALA A 146 0.23 -15.95 -8.10
CA ALA A 146 1.52 -15.76 -7.47
C ALA A 146 1.49 -16.21 -5.99
N LEU A 147 2.56 -16.85 -5.53
CA LEU A 147 2.71 -17.39 -4.17
C LEU A 147 1.68 -18.47 -3.79
N GLY A 148 0.84 -18.92 -4.72
CA GLY A 148 -0.30 -19.81 -4.43
C GLY A 148 -1.47 -19.07 -3.77
N ALA A 149 -1.61 -17.78 -4.01
CA ALA A 149 -2.68 -16.95 -3.47
C ALA A 149 -4.06 -17.41 -3.95
N SER A 150 -5.07 -17.23 -3.12
CA SER A 150 -6.48 -17.48 -3.46
C SER A 150 -7.09 -16.34 -4.28
N LEU A 151 -6.49 -15.14 -4.20
CA LEU A 151 -6.98 -13.92 -4.83
C LEU A 151 -5.84 -13.02 -5.25
N GLU A 152 -6.00 -12.39 -6.42
CA GLU A 152 -5.22 -11.22 -6.84
C GLU A 152 -6.16 -10.11 -7.30
N LEU A 153 -5.88 -8.87 -6.94
CA LEU A 153 -6.72 -7.72 -7.24
C LEU A 153 -5.88 -6.58 -7.82
N GLU A 154 -6.22 -6.17 -9.05
CA GLU A 154 -5.70 -4.98 -9.72
C GLU A 154 -6.77 -3.90 -9.75
N CYS A 155 -6.42 -2.63 -9.46
CA CYS A 155 -7.37 -1.53 -9.55
C CYS A 155 -6.78 -0.29 -10.23
N ILE A 156 -7.68 0.56 -10.73
CA ILE A 156 -7.38 1.87 -11.27
C ILE A 156 -8.14 2.90 -10.44
N ALA A 157 -7.46 3.92 -9.94
CA ALA A 157 -8.04 5.09 -9.31
C ALA A 157 -7.89 6.33 -10.22
N ALA A 158 -8.65 7.36 -9.95
CA ALA A 158 -8.58 8.63 -10.68
C ALA A 158 -8.53 9.79 -9.68
N ARG A 159 -7.63 10.76 -9.90
CA ARG A 159 -7.67 12.01 -9.13
C ARG A 159 -8.94 12.79 -9.45
N PRO A 160 -9.58 13.39 -8.44
CA PRO A 160 -10.70 14.28 -8.62
C PRO A 160 -10.32 15.56 -9.36
#